data_19664ccf2de8a81706de177aeb5109bc
#
_entry.id   19664ccf2de8a81706de177aeb5109bc
#
_cell.length_a   1.000
_cell.length_b   1.000
_cell.length_c   1.000
_cell.angle_alpha   90.00
_cell.angle_beta   90.00
_cell.angle_gamma   90.00
#
_symmetry.space_group_name_H-M   'P 1'
#
loop_
_entity.id
_entity.type
_entity.pdbx_description
1 polymer ?
#
loop_
_entity_poly.entity_id
_entity_poly.type
_entity_poly.pdbx_seq_one_letter_code
_entity_poly.pdbx_strand_id
1 'polypeptide(L)'
;MKKFLMVALCMMIFVSCGKKEVYKGVESSVKVDRIKKMDSHNKYTDKLKNSEFIQKLYGDKIVVLKDGKNFIYDDSKDELVQLDDGYGIHDVDNKGYLLYKSDESFASKLMIKSNGEMKNLTSTEHISDAKLLDKNVYAMVLRSDSPIKFFECEIFKNNNDTFESTGKIGKLIKNDKSVMYMHYEKDKLTVKDIDDKEIFSRDLKEDEYPIDVVMNNKDVFYSLYDFKTGNSRLYKNDKMIMESTIKGYENVLKRFKVSKKYMTWLDNKIAYNLEKDKLVFFEDAKDDTMIVPVVDSVYSLKIKNSIGVFNDETIKFK
;
A
#
# COMPACT_ATOMS: atom_id res chain seq x y z
N MET A 1 34.29 35.90 -28.52
CA MET A 1 32.88 36.05 -28.14
C MET A 1 32.03 34.80 -28.35
N LYS A 2 32.16 34.03 -29.47
CA LYS A 2 31.32 32.80 -29.69
C LYS A 2 31.54 31.64 -28.67
N LYS A 3 32.75 31.49 -28.12
CA LYS A 3 33.05 30.44 -27.14
C LYS A 3 32.44 30.72 -25.73
N PHE A 4 32.31 32.00 -25.38
CA PHE A 4 31.67 32.38 -24.11
C PHE A 4 30.15 32.19 -24.12
N LEU A 5 29.52 32.39 -25.29
CA LEU A 5 28.08 32.17 -25.45
C LEU A 5 27.69 30.68 -25.32
N MET A 6 28.57 29.78 -25.79
CA MET A 6 28.33 28.35 -25.74
C MET A 6 28.48 27.79 -24.32
N VAL A 7 29.39 28.32 -23.52
CA VAL A 7 29.55 27.95 -22.11
C VAL A 7 28.36 28.46 -21.27
N ALA A 8 27.86 29.66 -21.56
CA ALA A 8 26.68 30.22 -20.90
C ALA A 8 25.39 29.43 -21.27
N LEU A 9 25.27 28.95 -22.52
CA LEU A 9 24.16 28.13 -22.97
C LEU A 9 24.22 26.73 -22.36
N CYS A 10 25.41 26.13 -22.22
CA CYS A 10 25.59 24.86 -21.50
C CYS A 10 25.30 24.97 -19.99
N MET A 11 25.63 26.11 -19.34
CA MET A 11 25.28 26.33 -17.94
C MET A 11 23.77 26.55 -17.72
N MET A 12 23.04 27.08 -18.72
CA MET A 12 21.58 27.19 -18.61
C MET A 12 20.84 25.86 -18.81
N ILE A 13 21.47 24.82 -19.35
CA ILE A 13 20.88 23.50 -19.54
C ILE A 13 21.04 22.65 -18.24
N PHE A 14 21.96 23.04 -17.34
CA PHE A 14 22.13 22.37 -16.02
C PHE A 14 21.31 22.97 -14.89
N VAL A 15 20.49 23.96 -15.16
CA VAL A 15 19.61 24.54 -14.15
C VAL A 15 18.24 23.92 -14.28
N SER A 16 17.95 23.00 -13.40
CA SER A 16 16.64 22.55 -12.93
C SER A 16 16.36 21.05 -13.01
N CYS A 17 17.28 20.23 -12.48
CA CYS A 17 16.86 18.97 -11.84
C CYS A 17 16.73 19.17 -10.32
N GLY A 18 16.25 20.33 -9.89
CA GLY A 18 15.92 20.60 -8.49
C GLY A 18 14.59 19.96 -8.12
N LYS A 19 14.52 19.39 -6.93
CA LYS A 19 13.25 19.01 -6.32
C LYS A 19 12.34 20.24 -6.29
N LYS A 20 11.08 20.05 -6.65
CA LYS A 20 10.10 21.13 -6.66
C LYS A 20 9.05 20.87 -5.59
N GLU A 21 8.82 21.82 -4.71
CA GLU A 21 7.73 21.72 -3.74
C GLU A 21 6.38 21.55 -4.45
N VAL A 22 5.66 20.50 -4.10
CA VAL A 22 4.33 20.18 -4.63
C VAL A 22 3.26 20.71 -3.70
N TYR A 23 3.45 20.51 -2.40
CA TYR A 23 2.53 20.88 -1.33
C TYR A 23 3.28 20.88 0.00
N LYS A 24 2.88 21.67 0.97
CA LYS A 24 3.42 21.85 2.35
C LYS A 24 4.42 20.77 2.77
N GLY A 25 5.70 20.98 2.55
CA GLY A 25 6.77 20.06 2.94
C GLY A 25 6.87 18.77 2.09
N VAL A 26 6.26 18.73 0.92
CA VAL A 26 6.40 17.63 -0.03
C VAL A 26 7.05 18.11 -1.32
N GLU A 27 8.19 17.53 -1.65
CA GLU A 27 8.98 17.85 -2.84
C GLU A 27 8.96 16.69 -3.83
N SER A 28 8.89 17.00 -5.12
CA SER A 28 8.92 16.04 -6.22
C SER A 28 10.18 16.16 -7.04
N SER A 29 10.75 15.04 -7.43
CA SER A 29 11.79 14.92 -8.44
C SER A 29 11.24 14.50 -9.82
N VAL A 30 9.93 14.30 -9.92
CA VAL A 30 9.24 13.94 -11.17
C VAL A 30 8.18 14.97 -11.52
N LYS A 31 7.65 14.89 -12.72
CA LYS A 31 6.58 15.78 -13.19
C LYS A 31 5.32 15.59 -12.34
N VAL A 32 4.67 16.71 -12.03
CA VAL A 32 3.42 16.75 -11.25
C VAL A 32 2.30 17.31 -12.12
N ASP A 33 1.23 16.54 -12.26
CA ASP A 33 -0.03 17.03 -12.80
C ASP A 33 -0.88 17.59 -11.65
N ARG A 34 -1.61 18.67 -11.92
CA ARG A 34 -2.52 19.29 -10.97
C ARG A 34 -3.95 19.11 -11.44
N ILE A 35 -4.78 18.54 -10.57
CA ILE A 35 -6.20 18.31 -10.85
C ILE A 35 -7.01 19.22 -9.92
N LYS A 36 -7.85 20.08 -10.53
CA LYS A 36 -8.71 21.03 -9.82
C LYS A 36 -10.15 20.57 -9.72
N LYS A 37 -10.63 19.79 -10.68
CA LYS A 37 -12.05 19.49 -10.80
C LYS A 37 -12.41 18.11 -10.28
N MET A 38 -13.50 18.05 -9.59
CA MET A 38 -14.01 16.95 -8.84
C MET A 38 -15.45 16.65 -9.21
N ASP A 39 -15.79 15.38 -9.22
CA ASP A 39 -17.16 14.91 -9.40
C ASP A 39 -17.69 14.52 -8.01
N SER A 40 -18.71 15.23 -7.51
CA SER A 40 -19.29 14.98 -6.20
C SER A 40 -20.29 13.82 -6.20
N HIS A 41 -20.78 13.41 -7.37
CA HIS A 41 -21.69 12.29 -7.50
C HIS A 41 -21.00 11.08 -8.14
N ASN A 42 -20.99 9.97 -7.42
CA ASN A 42 -20.43 8.73 -7.90
C ASN A 42 -21.19 7.52 -7.30
N LYS A 43 -21.12 6.37 -7.98
CA LYS A 43 -21.82 5.14 -7.57
C LYS A 43 -21.47 4.62 -6.18
N TYR A 44 -20.34 5.05 -5.61
CA TYR A 44 -19.91 4.63 -4.27
C TYR A 44 -20.61 5.41 -3.16
N THR A 45 -21.04 6.65 -3.43
CA THR A 45 -21.68 7.48 -2.39
C THR A 45 -22.96 6.87 -1.87
N ASP A 46 -23.77 6.25 -2.70
CA ASP A 46 -25.03 5.65 -2.28
C ASP A 46 -24.83 4.31 -1.57
N LYS A 47 -24.04 3.41 -2.15
CA LYS A 47 -23.83 2.06 -1.61
C LYS A 47 -22.94 2.04 -0.37
N LEU A 48 -21.89 2.86 -0.37
CA LEU A 48 -20.89 2.90 0.70
C LEU A 48 -21.10 4.04 1.70
N LYS A 49 -22.23 4.75 1.60
CA LYS A 49 -22.56 5.85 2.53
C LYS A 49 -22.48 5.37 3.97
N ASN A 50 -21.79 6.15 4.80
CA ASN A 50 -21.51 5.89 6.21
C ASN A 50 -20.63 4.65 6.46
N SER A 51 -19.97 4.11 5.45
CA SER A 51 -19.00 3.05 5.63
C SER A 51 -17.60 3.62 5.86
N GLU A 52 -16.84 2.97 6.73
CA GLU A 52 -15.43 3.24 6.96
C GLU A 52 -14.58 2.46 5.97
N PHE A 53 -13.62 3.12 5.33
CA PHE A 53 -12.68 2.46 4.43
C PHE A 53 -11.62 1.73 5.25
N ILE A 54 -11.54 0.42 5.10
CA ILE A 54 -10.54 -0.40 5.79
C ILE A 54 -9.32 -0.61 4.89
N GLN A 55 -9.49 -1.26 3.74
CA GLN A 55 -8.39 -1.54 2.84
C GLN A 55 -8.88 -1.85 1.43
N LYS A 56 -7.96 -1.74 0.47
CA LYS A 56 -8.14 -2.24 -0.89
C LYS A 56 -7.54 -3.64 -0.99
N LEU A 57 -8.25 -4.54 -1.63
CA LEU A 57 -7.82 -5.89 -1.94
C LEU A 57 -7.42 -6.02 -3.41
N TYR A 58 -6.96 -7.20 -3.76
CA TYR A 58 -6.67 -7.57 -5.14
C TYR A 58 -7.85 -7.33 -6.09
N GLY A 59 -7.55 -6.93 -7.31
CA GLY A 59 -8.56 -6.58 -8.30
C GLY A 59 -9.31 -5.31 -7.92
N ASP A 60 -10.64 -5.34 -8.07
CA ASP A 60 -11.53 -4.19 -7.89
C ASP A 60 -12.34 -4.29 -6.59
N LYS A 61 -11.78 -4.93 -5.56
CA LYS A 61 -12.45 -5.16 -4.28
C LYS A 61 -11.91 -4.25 -3.20
N ILE A 62 -12.82 -3.68 -2.42
CA ILE A 62 -12.49 -2.91 -1.22
C ILE A 62 -13.21 -3.47 -0.01
N VAL A 63 -12.56 -3.41 1.14
CA VAL A 63 -13.16 -3.76 2.43
C VAL A 63 -13.62 -2.49 3.11
N VAL A 64 -14.85 -2.50 3.56
CA VAL A 64 -15.42 -1.43 4.36
C VAL A 64 -16.06 -1.98 5.62
N LEU A 65 -16.05 -1.16 6.67
CA LEU A 65 -16.82 -1.42 7.89
C LEU A 65 -18.08 -0.57 7.85
N LYS A 66 -19.25 -1.19 7.99
CA LYS A 66 -20.55 -0.54 8.05
C LYS A 66 -21.39 -1.14 9.17
N ASP A 67 -21.88 -0.31 10.06
CA ASP A 67 -22.70 -0.73 11.22
C ASP A 67 -22.02 -1.85 12.05
N GLY A 68 -20.70 -1.74 12.24
CA GLY A 68 -19.89 -2.73 13.00
C GLY A 68 -19.63 -4.05 12.28
N LYS A 69 -19.98 -4.17 10.99
CA LYS A 69 -19.79 -5.38 10.19
C LYS A 69 -18.87 -5.13 9.01
N ASN A 70 -18.04 -6.11 8.68
CA ASN A 70 -17.17 -6.07 7.52
C ASN A 70 -17.92 -6.45 6.25
N PHE A 71 -17.72 -5.65 5.21
CA PHE A 71 -18.26 -5.90 3.87
C PHE A 71 -17.14 -5.84 2.84
N ILE A 72 -17.31 -6.60 1.76
CA ILE A 72 -16.52 -6.48 0.55
C ILE A 72 -17.41 -5.80 -0.51
N TYR A 73 -16.95 -4.69 -1.04
CA TYR A 73 -17.51 -4.13 -2.25
C TYR A 73 -16.71 -4.59 -3.46
N ASP A 74 -17.37 -5.30 -4.36
CA ASP A 74 -16.81 -5.76 -5.65
C ASP A 74 -17.21 -4.76 -6.73
N ASP A 75 -16.25 -3.93 -7.17
CA ASP A 75 -16.52 -2.88 -8.15
C ASP A 75 -16.90 -3.44 -9.52
N SER A 76 -16.37 -4.60 -9.90
CA SER A 76 -16.67 -5.22 -11.18
C SER A 76 -18.11 -5.70 -11.30
N LYS A 77 -18.72 -6.07 -10.17
CA LYS A 77 -20.12 -6.54 -10.08
C LYS A 77 -21.06 -5.50 -9.53
N ASP A 78 -20.54 -4.39 -8.99
CA ASP A 78 -21.29 -3.38 -8.26
C ASP A 78 -22.08 -3.97 -7.07
N GLU A 79 -21.47 -4.93 -6.35
CA GLU A 79 -22.08 -5.67 -5.23
C GLU A 79 -21.39 -5.36 -3.91
N LEU A 80 -22.21 -5.20 -2.86
CA LEU A 80 -21.76 -5.11 -1.47
C LEU A 80 -22.14 -6.40 -0.75
N VAL A 81 -21.13 -7.21 -0.40
CA VAL A 81 -21.31 -8.51 0.24
C VAL A 81 -20.86 -8.44 1.68
N GLN A 82 -21.75 -8.75 2.62
CA GLN A 82 -21.38 -8.88 4.02
C GLN A 82 -20.50 -10.10 4.23
N LEU A 83 -19.42 -9.94 4.98
CA LEU A 83 -18.63 -11.08 5.47
C LEU A 83 -19.37 -11.76 6.63
N ASP A 84 -19.04 -13.03 6.84
CA ASP A 84 -19.59 -13.79 7.97
C ASP A 84 -19.24 -13.09 9.30
N ASP A 85 -20.14 -13.16 10.27
CA ASP A 85 -20.03 -12.44 11.54
C ASP A 85 -18.72 -12.79 12.29
N GLY A 86 -18.01 -11.74 12.65
CA GLY A 86 -16.74 -11.82 13.37
C GLY A 86 -15.52 -12.20 12.53
N TYR A 87 -15.66 -12.27 11.20
CA TYR A 87 -14.52 -12.47 10.31
C TYR A 87 -14.01 -11.16 9.72
N GLY A 88 -12.67 -11.01 9.74
CA GLY A 88 -11.95 -10.07 8.93
C GLY A 88 -11.44 -10.72 7.64
N ILE A 89 -10.79 -9.94 6.79
CA ILE A 89 -10.21 -10.42 5.54
C ILE A 89 -8.74 -10.00 5.46
N HIS A 90 -7.86 -10.96 5.15
CA HIS A 90 -6.46 -10.67 4.85
C HIS A 90 -6.22 -10.41 3.37
N ASP A 91 -6.78 -11.26 2.51
CA ASP A 91 -6.48 -11.20 1.09
C ASP A 91 -7.60 -11.83 0.23
N VAL A 92 -7.50 -11.62 -1.07
CA VAL A 92 -8.39 -12.19 -2.08
C VAL A 92 -7.60 -12.50 -3.34
N ASP A 93 -7.98 -13.53 -4.05
CA ASP A 93 -7.52 -13.80 -5.41
C ASP A 93 -8.70 -14.10 -6.35
N ASN A 94 -8.42 -14.62 -7.54
CA ASN A 94 -9.44 -14.98 -8.53
C ASN A 94 -10.35 -16.13 -8.10
N LYS A 95 -9.94 -16.94 -7.12
CA LYS A 95 -10.59 -18.17 -6.71
C LYS A 95 -11.31 -18.06 -5.39
N GLY A 96 -10.95 -17.09 -4.55
CA GLY A 96 -11.59 -16.97 -3.25
C GLY A 96 -11.05 -15.87 -2.34
N TYR A 97 -11.43 -15.99 -1.09
CA TYR A 97 -11.13 -15.07 -0.02
C TYR A 97 -10.33 -15.77 1.07
N LEU A 98 -9.38 -15.06 1.66
CA LEU A 98 -8.68 -15.46 2.86
C LEU A 98 -9.24 -14.67 4.05
N LEU A 99 -10.10 -15.33 4.81
CA LEU A 99 -10.72 -14.78 6.01
C LEU A 99 -9.91 -15.12 7.25
N TYR A 100 -10.03 -14.31 8.28
CA TYR A 100 -9.43 -14.59 9.57
C TYR A 100 -10.41 -14.29 10.72
N LYS A 101 -10.23 -15.00 11.81
CA LYS A 101 -10.89 -14.71 13.08
C LYS A 101 -9.85 -14.86 14.19
N SER A 102 -9.72 -13.84 15.01
CA SER A 102 -8.91 -13.91 16.23
C SER A 102 -9.79 -14.35 17.39
N ASP A 103 -9.27 -15.23 18.21
CA ASP A 103 -9.87 -15.59 19.48
C ASP A 103 -9.28 -14.76 20.64
N GLU A 104 -9.74 -15.00 21.85
CA GLU A 104 -9.28 -14.30 23.05
C GLU A 104 -7.80 -14.55 23.38
N SER A 105 -7.20 -15.61 22.83
CA SER A 105 -5.77 -15.93 22.98
C SER A 105 -4.91 -15.32 21.89
N PHE A 106 -5.47 -14.50 21.01
CA PHE A 106 -4.84 -13.94 19.81
C PHE A 106 -4.37 -14.99 18.79
N ALA A 107 -4.71 -16.27 18.97
CA ALA A 107 -4.47 -17.25 17.93
C ALA A 107 -5.34 -16.96 16.72
N SER A 108 -4.73 -17.00 15.55
CA SER A 108 -5.44 -16.68 14.30
C SER A 108 -5.99 -17.96 13.66
N LYS A 109 -7.31 -17.97 13.47
CA LYS A 109 -7.96 -18.97 12.62
C LYS A 109 -8.06 -18.39 11.22
N LEU A 110 -7.41 -18.99 10.25
CA LEU A 110 -7.55 -18.62 8.84
C LEU A 110 -8.52 -19.56 8.15
N MET A 111 -9.23 -19.02 7.17
CA MET A 111 -10.19 -19.75 6.38
C MET A 111 -10.11 -19.33 4.92
N ILE A 112 -9.96 -20.29 4.04
CA ILE A 112 -10.10 -20.07 2.61
C ILE A 112 -11.56 -20.35 2.24
N LYS A 113 -12.24 -19.35 1.67
CA LYS A 113 -13.60 -19.49 1.10
C LYS A 113 -13.47 -19.40 -0.41
N SER A 114 -13.71 -20.53 -1.11
CA SER A 114 -13.60 -20.62 -2.56
C SER A 114 -14.72 -21.46 -3.13
N ASN A 115 -15.43 -20.96 -4.15
CA ASN A 115 -16.54 -21.65 -4.83
C ASN A 115 -17.63 -22.21 -3.88
N GLY A 116 -17.88 -21.51 -2.78
CA GLY A 116 -18.85 -21.95 -1.76
C GLY A 116 -18.31 -22.97 -0.75
N GLU A 117 -17.11 -23.50 -0.96
CA GLU A 117 -16.43 -24.36 -0.01
C GLU A 117 -15.58 -23.54 0.96
N MET A 118 -15.51 -24.01 2.20
CA MET A 118 -14.71 -23.40 3.26
C MET A 118 -13.67 -24.40 3.74
N LYS A 119 -12.41 -23.98 3.71
CA LYS A 119 -11.29 -24.75 4.26
C LYS A 119 -10.67 -24.00 5.42
N ASN A 120 -10.67 -24.62 6.59
CA ASN A 120 -10.02 -24.07 7.78
C ASN A 120 -8.52 -24.38 7.76
N LEU A 121 -7.74 -23.37 8.14
CA LEU A 121 -6.30 -23.49 8.38
C LEU A 121 -6.05 -23.12 9.84
N THR A 122 -5.36 -23.97 10.55
CA THR A 122 -5.06 -23.73 11.96
C THR A 122 -3.64 -23.23 12.14
N SER A 123 -3.48 -22.14 12.86
CA SER A 123 -2.19 -21.63 13.31
C SER A 123 -2.21 -21.49 14.81
N THR A 124 -1.14 -21.94 15.47
CA THR A 124 -0.87 -21.66 16.88
C THR A 124 -0.21 -20.31 17.10
N GLU A 125 0.16 -19.64 15.99
CA GLU A 125 0.90 -18.39 15.99
C GLU A 125 -0.03 -17.22 15.68
N HIS A 126 0.31 -16.05 16.21
CA HIS A 126 -0.36 -14.81 15.86
C HIS A 126 0.04 -14.36 14.46
N ILE A 127 -0.89 -14.41 13.52
CA ILE A 127 -0.67 -14.00 12.13
C ILE A 127 -0.96 -12.51 12.00
N SER A 128 0.06 -11.75 11.65
CA SER A 128 -0.02 -10.30 11.46
C SER A 128 -0.55 -9.90 10.07
N ASP A 129 -0.23 -10.68 9.03
CA ASP A 129 -0.74 -10.53 7.66
C ASP A 129 -0.63 -11.87 6.92
N ALA A 130 -1.45 -12.06 5.91
CA ALA A 130 -1.38 -13.25 5.08
C ALA A 130 -1.78 -12.94 3.63
N LYS A 131 -1.22 -13.73 2.69
CA LYS A 131 -1.48 -13.60 1.24
C LYS A 131 -1.96 -14.94 0.69
N LEU A 132 -2.98 -14.86 -0.14
CA LEU A 132 -3.54 -15.99 -0.87
C LEU A 132 -3.07 -15.96 -2.32
N LEU A 133 -2.48 -17.06 -2.78
CA LEU A 133 -2.14 -17.26 -4.19
C LEU A 133 -2.58 -18.66 -4.61
N ASP A 134 -3.60 -18.74 -5.44
CA ASP A 134 -4.27 -19.98 -5.82
C ASP A 134 -4.84 -20.74 -4.60
N LYS A 135 -4.19 -21.79 -4.14
CA LYS A 135 -4.55 -22.55 -2.94
C LYS A 135 -3.52 -22.41 -1.82
N ASN A 136 -2.43 -21.67 -2.10
CA ASN A 136 -1.37 -21.48 -1.13
C ASN A 136 -1.63 -20.23 -0.32
N VAL A 137 -1.49 -20.35 0.99
CA VAL A 137 -1.51 -19.23 1.92
C VAL A 137 -0.11 -19.04 2.47
N TYR A 138 0.39 -17.83 2.37
CA TYR A 138 1.62 -17.40 3.00
C TYR A 138 1.27 -16.44 4.12
N ALA A 139 1.70 -16.75 5.33
CA ALA A 139 1.38 -15.98 6.53
C ALA A 139 2.63 -15.37 7.15
N MET A 140 2.50 -14.17 7.68
CA MET A 140 3.54 -13.48 8.43
C MET A 140 3.28 -13.63 9.93
N VAL A 141 4.25 -14.14 10.64
CA VAL A 141 4.25 -14.23 12.09
C VAL A 141 5.29 -13.28 12.65
N LEU A 142 4.87 -12.29 13.41
CA LEU A 142 5.77 -11.34 14.05
C LEU A 142 6.55 -12.01 15.18
N ARG A 143 7.87 -11.97 15.11
CA ARG A 143 8.79 -12.53 16.12
C ARG A 143 9.37 -11.47 17.05
N SER A 144 8.94 -10.24 16.92
CA SER A 144 9.42 -9.11 17.70
C SER A 144 8.24 -8.36 18.34
N ASP A 145 8.43 -7.86 19.56
CA ASP A 145 7.45 -7.03 20.26
C ASP A 145 7.32 -5.61 19.67
N SER A 146 8.14 -5.27 18.68
CA SER A 146 8.12 -3.95 18.05
C SER A 146 7.27 -3.92 16.79
N PRO A 147 6.20 -3.09 16.73
CA PRO A 147 5.35 -2.97 15.55
C PRO A 147 6.06 -2.35 14.33
N ILE A 148 7.26 -1.79 14.52
CA ILE A 148 8.06 -1.20 13.44
C ILE A 148 8.86 -2.27 12.69
N LYS A 149 9.10 -3.41 13.32
CA LYS A 149 9.97 -4.47 12.80
C LYS A 149 9.22 -5.47 11.93
N PHE A 150 8.44 -4.99 10.96
CA PHE A 150 7.75 -5.87 9.98
C PHE A 150 8.70 -6.76 9.17
N PHE A 151 9.98 -6.40 9.14
CA PHE A 151 11.01 -7.15 8.44
C PHE A 151 11.53 -8.33 9.27
N GLU A 152 11.17 -8.42 10.53
CA GLU A 152 11.48 -9.54 11.42
C GLU A 152 10.34 -10.57 11.48
N CYS A 153 9.37 -10.48 10.57
CA CYS A 153 8.33 -11.48 10.46
C CYS A 153 8.87 -12.75 9.82
N GLU A 154 8.65 -13.87 10.46
CA GLU A 154 8.88 -15.17 9.87
C GLU A 154 7.72 -15.53 8.93
N ILE A 155 8.06 -16.10 7.77
CA ILE A 155 7.08 -16.45 6.74
C ILE A 155 6.77 -17.94 6.84
N PHE A 156 5.50 -18.24 6.99
CA PHE A 156 4.93 -19.58 6.98
C PHE A 156 4.17 -19.84 5.70
N LYS A 157 4.09 -21.08 5.29
CA LYS A 157 3.27 -21.54 4.18
C LYS A 157 2.35 -22.64 4.66
N ASN A 158 1.10 -22.68 4.16
CA ASN A 158 0.21 -23.79 4.46
C ASN A 158 0.71 -25.07 3.77
N ASN A 159 0.72 -26.13 4.56
CA ASN A 159 0.85 -27.51 4.11
C ASN A 159 -0.41 -28.24 4.55
N ASN A 160 -1.32 -28.50 3.58
CA ASN A 160 -2.67 -28.97 3.86
C ASN A 160 -3.42 -28.01 4.82
N ASP A 161 -3.67 -28.42 6.07
CA ASP A 161 -4.46 -27.68 7.07
C ASP A 161 -3.61 -27.01 8.15
N THR A 162 -2.30 -27.17 8.08
CA THR A 162 -1.32 -26.62 9.02
C THR A 162 -0.41 -25.62 8.35
N PHE A 163 0.31 -24.84 9.16
CA PHE A 163 1.35 -23.93 8.68
C PHE A 163 2.72 -24.44 9.07
N GLU A 164 3.64 -24.38 8.13
CA GLU A 164 5.05 -24.72 8.31
C GLU A 164 5.92 -23.51 8.02
N SER A 165 6.97 -23.31 8.83
CA SER A 165 7.96 -22.28 8.59
C SER A 165 8.65 -22.51 7.26
N THR A 166 8.81 -21.44 6.49
CA THR A 166 9.62 -21.46 5.26
C THR A 166 11.09 -21.15 5.55
N GLY A 167 11.45 -20.81 6.79
CA GLY A 167 12.75 -20.30 7.17
C GLY A 167 13.07 -18.89 6.63
N LYS A 168 12.12 -18.24 5.99
CA LYS A 168 12.27 -16.90 5.42
C LYS A 168 11.80 -15.83 6.40
N ILE A 169 12.54 -14.72 6.41
CA ILE A 169 12.22 -13.57 7.27
C ILE A 169 12.02 -12.35 6.38
N GLY A 170 10.91 -11.64 6.58
CA GLY A 170 10.61 -10.43 5.83
C GLY A 170 9.13 -10.08 5.79
N LYS A 171 8.82 -9.07 5.00
CA LYS A 171 7.45 -8.61 4.76
C LYS A 171 6.90 -9.19 3.47
N LEU A 172 5.75 -9.84 3.53
CA LEU A 172 5.06 -10.38 2.35
C LEU A 172 4.58 -9.26 1.41
N ILE A 173 4.81 -9.50 0.13
CA ILE A 173 4.32 -8.69 -0.98
C ILE A 173 3.60 -9.63 -1.94
N LYS A 174 2.52 -9.17 -2.53
CA LYS A 174 1.79 -9.91 -3.55
C LYS A 174 1.57 -9.03 -4.78
N ASN A 175 1.76 -9.61 -5.94
CA ASN A 175 1.20 -9.11 -7.19
C ASN A 175 0.23 -10.15 -7.79
N ASP A 176 -0.25 -9.91 -9.00
CA ASP A 176 -1.25 -10.77 -9.66
C ASP A 176 -0.77 -12.21 -9.91
N LYS A 177 0.52 -12.45 -9.89
CA LYS A 177 1.13 -13.71 -10.36
C LYS A 177 1.98 -14.42 -9.32
N SER A 178 2.44 -13.71 -8.30
CA SER A 178 3.42 -14.25 -7.36
C SER A 178 3.29 -13.63 -5.97
N VAL A 179 3.73 -14.40 -4.99
CA VAL A 179 4.03 -13.91 -3.66
C VAL A 179 5.54 -13.75 -3.55
N MET A 180 5.96 -12.67 -2.95
CA MET A 180 7.33 -12.25 -2.76
C MET A 180 7.50 -11.80 -1.32
N TYR A 181 8.72 -11.53 -0.93
CA TYR A 181 8.98 -10.90 0.36
C TYR A 181 10.09 -9.86 0.27
N MET A 182 9.94 -8.83 1.08
CA MET A 182 10.96 -7.83 1.31
C MET A 182 11.77 -8.22 2.53
N HIS A 183 13.06 -8.37 2.36
CA HIS A 183 14.03 -8.64 3.41
C HIS A 183 14.93 -7.43 3.60
N TYR A 184 15.24 -7.11 4.86
CA TYR A 184 16.16 -6.05 5.22
C TYR A 184 17.19 -6.58 6.23
N GLU A 185 18.44 -6.57 5.84
CA GLU A 185 19.54 -7.02 6.66
C GLU A 185 20.83 -6.27 6.29
N LYS A 186 21.61 -5.88 7.30
CA LYS A 186 22.93 -5.26 7.12
C LYS A 186 22.89 -4.06 6.14
N ASP A 187 21.92 -3.19 6.33
CA ASP A 187 21.71 -2.00 5.49
C ASP A 187 21.46 -2.30 4.01
N LYS A 188 20.99 -3.51 3.71
CA LYS A 188 20.58 -3.91 2.38
C LYS A 188 19.10 -4.27 2.37
N LEU A 189 18.35 -3.58 1.51
CA LEU A 189 16.97 -3.91 1.17
C LEU A 189 16.97 -4.86 -0.03
N THR A 190 16.31 -6.02 0.10
CA THR A 190 16.12 -6.95 -1.00
C THR A 190 14.65 -7.32 -1.15
N VAL A 191 14.21 -7.50 -2.39
CA VAL A 191 12.92 -8.11 -2.73
C VAL A 191 13.22 -9.43 -3.44
N LYS A 192 12.71 -10.52 -2.89
CA LYS A 192 12.89 -11.87 -3.44
C LYS A 192 11.54 -12.52 -3.69
N ASP A 193 11.47 -13.41 -4.65
CA ASP A 193 10.32 -14.32 -4.75
C ASP A 193 10.37 -15.37 -3.65
N ILE A 194 9.31 -16.16 -3.55
CA ILE A 194 9.21 -17.17 -2.49
C ILE A 194 10.22 -18.33 -2.68
N ASP A 195 10.86 -18.44 -3.83
CA ASP A 195 11.92 -19.40 -4.12
C ASP A 195 13.33 -18.80 -3.95
N ASP A 196 13.45 -17.61 -3.30
CA ASP A 196 14.69 -16.87 -2.99
C ASP A 196 15.41 -16.24 -4.17
N LYS A 197 14.78 -16.19 -5.34
CA LYS A 197 15.34 -15.45 -6.47
C LYS A 197 15.23 -13.94 -6.22
N GLU A 198 16.36 -13.26 -6.23
CA GLU A 198 16.42 -11.81 -6.10
C GLU A 198 15.75 -11.13 -7.31
N ILE A 199 14.80 -10.24 -7.02
CA ILE A 199 14.09 -9.41 -8.00
C ILE A 199 14.66 -8.00 -8.00
N PHE A 200 14.98 -7.49 -6.81
CA PHE A 200 15.50 -6.15 -6.61
C PHE A 200 16.38 -6.11 -5.35
N SER A 201 17.43 -5.30 -5.39
CA SER A 201 18.20 -5.00 -4.18
C SER A 201 18.75 -3.58 -4.21
N ARG A 202 18.94 -3.02 -3.03
CA ARG A 202 19.51 -1.70 -2.83
C ARG A 202 20.26 -1.63 -1.50
N ASP A 203 21.46 -1.06 -1.53
CA ASP A 203 22.16 -0.66 -0.32
C ASP A 203 21.56 0.63 0.24
N LEU A 204 21.31 0.66 1.54
CA LEU A 204 20.76 1.78 2.27
C LEU A 204 21.87 2.48 3.05
N LYS A 205 21.67 3.74 3.37
CA LYS A 205 22.54 4.48 4.29
C LYS A 205 22.20 4.08 5.72
N GLU A 206 23.16 4.28 6.63
CA GLU A 206 23.04 3.95 8.07
C GLU A 206 21.76 4.50 8.72
N ASP A 207 21.31 5.69 8.33
CA ASP A 207 20.11 6.34 8.87
C ASP A 207 18.82 6.04 8.09
N GLU A 208 18.88 5.29 6.99
CA GLU A 208 17.73 4.97 6.15
C GLU A 208 17.09 3.66 6.58
N TYR A 209 15.79 3.68 6.82
CA TYR A 209 15.02 2.51 7.21
C TYR A 209 13.85 2.28 6.24
N PRO A 210 13.70 1.06 5.69
CA PRO A 210 12.59 0.76 4.79
C PRO A 210 11.29 0.63 5.58
N ILE A 211 10.24 1.27 5.08
CA ILE A 211 8.91 1.29 5.73
C ILE A 211 7.94 0.37 5.03
N ASP A 212 7.87 0.48 3.73
CA ASP A 212 6.93 -0.30 2.92
C ASP A 212 7.46 -0.54 1.53
N VAL A 213 6.95 -1.60 0.91
CA VAL A 213 7.25 -1.96 -0.47
C VAL A 213 6.02 -2.54 -1.14
N VAL A 214 5.86 -2.19 -2.40
CA VAL A 214 4.85 -2.78 -3.28
C VAL A 214 5.45 -2.98 -4.67
N MET A 215 4.89 -3.90 -5.41
CA MET A 215 5.24 -4.10 -6.82
C MET A 215 4.05 -3.78 -7.72
N ASN A 216 4.34 -3.10 -8.81
CA ASN A 216 3.41 -2.92 -9.91
C ASN A 216 4.10 -3.38 -11.19
N ASN A 217 3.63 -4.47 -11.77
CA ASN A 217 4.31 -5.17 -12.87
C ASN A 217 5.76 -5.54 -12.50
N LYS A 218 6.74 -4.89 -13.14
CA LYS A 218 8.18 -5.08 -12.89
C LYS A 218 8.79 -3.99 -12.00
N ASP A 219 8.05 -2.92 -11.73
CA ASP A 219 8.55 -1.81 -10.95
C ASP A 219 8.37 -2.07 -9.45
N VAL A 220 9.42 -1.84 -8.69
CA VAL A 220 9.44 -1.89 -7.24
C VAL A 220 9.31 -0.47 -6.70
N PHE A 221 8.24 -0.24 -5.95
CA PHE A 221 8.04 1.02 -5.22
C PHE A 221 8.30 0.75 -3.75
N TYR A 222 9.11 1.58 -3.13
CA TYR A 222 9.40 1.46 -1.69
C TYR A 222 9.57 2.83 -1.06
N SER A 223 9.26 2.89 0.22
CA SER A 223 9.46 4.10 1.02
C SER A 223 10.54 3.87 2.07
N LEU A 224 11.36 4.89 2.25
CA LEU A 224 12.40 4.96 3.26
C LEU A 224 12.08 6.09 4.24
N TYR A 225 12.40 5.88 5.50
CA TYR A 225 12.44 6.91 6.52
C TYR A 225 13.90 7.16 6.92
N ASP A 226 14.27 8.41 6.98
CA ASP A 226 15.60 8.84 7.37
C ASP A 226 15.54 9.36 8.83
N PHE A 227 16.10 8.59 9.74
CA PHE A 227 16.08 8.92 11.18
C PHE A 227 16.88 10.19 11.53
N LYS A 228 17.87 10.53 10.72
CA LYS A 228 18.70 11.72 10.94
C LYS A 228 17.97 13.02 10.59
N THR A 229 17.26 13.01 9.48
CA THR A 229 16.54 14.19 8.98
C THR A 229 15.07 14.21 9.37
N GLY A 230 14.48 13.06 9.70
CA GLY A 230 13.05 12.88 9.90
C GLY A 230 12.25 12.90 8.59
N ASN A 231 12.91 12.81 7.45
CA ASN A 231 12.27 12.83 6.15
C ASN A 231 11.82 11.43 5.71
N SER A 232 10.74 11.39 4.95
CA SER A 232 10.29 10.17 4.29
C SER A 232 10.48 10.31 2.78
N ARG A 233 10.98 9.25 2.13
CA ARG A 233 11.29 9.26 0.69
C ARG A 233 10.58 8.11 -0.01
N LEU A 234 10.02 8.38 -1.18
CA LEU A 234 9.43 7.40 -2.08
C LEU A 234 10.33 7.16 -3.27
N TYR A 235 10.57 5.90 -3.55
CA TYR A 235 11.38 5.46 -4.69
C TYR A 235 10.57 4.56 -5.64
N LYS A 236 10.94 4.62 -6.91
CA LYS A 236 10.59 3.64 -7.95
C LYS A 236 11.89 3.06 -8.47
N ASN A 237 12.14 1.79 -8.22
CA ASN A 237 13.45 1.16 -8.46
C ASN A 237 14.55 2.03 -7.80
N ASP A 238 15.54 2.48 -8.53
CA ASP A 238 16.62 3.31 -7.99
C ASP A 238 16.35 4.82 -8.03
N LYS A 239 15.21 5.22 -8.58
CA LYS A 239 14.87 6.63 -8.76
C LYS A 239 14.00 7.14 -7.61
N MET A 240 14.47 8.16 -6.90
CA MET A 240 13.62 8.89 -5.97
C MET A 240 12.53 9.65 -6.72
N ILE A 241 11.28 9.50 -6.29
CA ILE A 241 10.10 10.14 -6.89
C ILE A 241 9.72 11.37 -6.06
N MET A 242 9.69 11.21 -4.75
CA MET A 242 9.14 12.20 -3.84
C MET A 242 9.85 12.15 -2.49
N GLU A 243 9.99 13.29 -1.85
CA GLU A 243 10.44 13.42 -0.48
C GLU A 243 9.43 14.23 0.32
N SER A 244 9.12 13.77 1.52
CA SER A 244 8.32 14.52 2.50
C SER A 244 9.22 14.94 3.64
N THR A 245 9.24 16.25 3.90
CA THR A 245 9.94 16.87 5.04
C THR A 245 9.00 17.08 6.23
N ILE A 246 7.74 16.64 6.10
CA ILE A 246 6.76 16.65 7.19
C ILE A 246 7.27 15.69 8.26
N LYS A 247 7.71 16.26 9.37
CA LYS A 247 8.26 15.49 10.48
C LYS A 247 7.13 14.85 11.28
N GLY A 248 7.35 13.63 11.69
CA GLY A 248 6.44 12.94 12.59
C GLY A 248 6.60 11.44 12.52
N TYR A 249 6.64 10.80 13.69
CA TYR A 249 6.70 9.34 13.80
C TYR A 249 5.53 8.65 13.10
N GLU A 250 4.40 9.33 12.96
CA GLU A 250 3.24 8.84 12.23
C GLU A 250 3.55 8.49 10.76
N ASN A 251 4.51 9.17 10.14
CA ASN A 251 4.92 8.89 8.77
C ASN A 251 5.60 7.51 8.62
N VAL A 252 6.21 7.00 9.69
CA VAL A 252 6.86 5.68 9.72
C VAL A 252 5.81 4.55 9.60
N LEU A 253 4.58 4.81 10.02
CA LEU A 253 3.49 3.84 9.99
C LEU A 253 2.68 3.88 8.70
N LYS A 254 2.92 4.84 7.83
CA LYS A 254 2.16 4.98 6.58
C LYS A 254 2.51 3.87 5.59
N ARG A 255 1.49 3.26 5.04
CA ARG A 255 1.57 2.17 4.07
C ARG A 255 1.05 2.62 2.72
N PHE A 256 1.54 1.97 1.69
CA PHE A 256 1.02 2.17 0.34
C PHE A 256 -0.42 1.67 0.25
N LYS A 257 -1.26 2.50 -0.36
CA LYS A 257 -2.56 2.10 -0.85
C LYS A 257 -2.49 2.10 -2.38
N VAL A 258 -2.65 0.95 -2.99
CA VAL A 258 -2.41 0.76 -4.42
C VAL A 258 -3.67 0.27 -5.10
N SER A 259 -4.04 0.87 -6.22
CA SER A 259 -5.06 0.38 -7.13
C SER A 259 -4.43 0.05 -8.49
N LYS A 260 -5.25 -0.29 -9.47
CA LYS A 260 -4.77 -0.56 -10.83
C LYS A 260 -4.01 0.63 -11.43
N LYS A 261 -4.46 1.85 -11.15
CA LYS A 261 -3.98 3.06 -11.82
C LYS A 261 -3.23 4.02 -10.90
N TYR A 262 -3.53 4.00 -9.62
CA TYR A 262 -2.98 4.96 -8.67
C TYR A 262 -2.40 4.29 -7.44
N MET A 263 -1.39 4.93 -6.89
CA MET A 263 -0.83 4.61 -5.58
C MET A 263 -0.83 5.88 -4.74
N THR A 264 -1.27 5.78 -3.49
CA THR A 264 -1.14 6.87 -2.51
C THR A 264 -0.19 6.46 -1.39
N TRP A 265 0.42 7.48 -0.80
CA TRP A 265 1.38 7.38 0.29
C TRP A 265 1.29 8.62 1.16
N LEU A 266 1.44 8.50 2.47
CA LEU A 266 1.35 9.57 3.45
C LEU A 266 -0.04 10.25 3.60
N ASP A 267 -1.11 9.65 3.10
CA ASP A 267 -2.50 10.15 3.20
C ASP A 267 -2.65 11.66 2.94
N ASN A 268 -1.85 12.19 2.03
CA ASN A 268 -1.88 13.59 1.62
C ASN A 268 -2.56 13.77 0.26
N LYS A 269 -2.66 15.00 -0.21
CA LYS A 269 -3.32 15.37 -1.47
C LYS A 269 -2.60 14.88 -2.73
N ILE A 270 -1.78 13.83 -2.63
CA ILE A 270 -0.90 13.37 -3.70
C ILE A 270 -1.10 11.89 -3.96
N ALA A 271 -1.19 11.52 -5.23
CA ALA A 271 -1.10 10.15 -5.68
C ALA A 271 -0.06 10.02 -6.79
N TYR A 272 0.50 8.83 -6.95
CA TYR A 272 1.31 8.49 -8.10
C TYR A 272 0.44 7.76 -9.13
N ASN A 273 0.41 8.28 -10.36
CA ASN A 273 -0.27 7.62 -11.47
C ASN A 273 0.67 6.59 -12.08
N LEU A 274 0.34 5.32 -11.88
CA LEU A 274 1.15 4.16 -12.28
C LEU A 274 1.23 3.97 -13.80
N GLU A 275 0.18 4.40 -14.54
CA GLU A 275 0.16 4.31 -16.01
C GLU A 275 0.95 5.44 -16.68
N LYS A 276 0.87 6.64 -16.12
CA LYS A 276 1.49 7.84 -16.69
C LYS A 276 2.87 8.16 -16.12
N ASP A 277 3.32 7.40 -15.14
CA ASP A 277 4.63 7.53 -14.46
C ASP A 277 4.89 8.94 -13.91
N LYS A 278 3.90 9.49 -13.18
CA LYS A 278 3.99 10.85 -12.61
C LYS A 278 3.15 11.06 -11.37
N LEU A 279 3.50 12.06 -10.59
CA LEU A 279 2.69 12.49 -9.46
C LEU A 279 1.45 13.27 -9.93
N VAL A 280 0.39 13.16 -9.14
CA VAL A 280 -0.85 13.92 -9.30
C VAL A 280 -1.15 14.61 -7.99
N PHE A 281 -1.32 15.92 -8.02
CA PHE A 281 -1.74 16.73 -6.89
C PHE A 281 -3.21 17.12 -7.04
N PHE A 282 -4.01 16.84 -6.02
CA PHE A 282 -5.45 17.13 -5.97
C PHE A 282 -5.68 18.43 -5.23
N GLU A 283 -5.74 19.56 -5.96
CA GLU A 283 -5.78 20.92 -5.36
C GLU A 283 -7.01 21.15 -4.51
N ASP A 284 -8.16 20.60 -4.92
CA ASP A 284 -9.44 20.78 -4.24
C ASP A 284 -9.71 19.77 -3.11
N ALA A 285 -8.79 18.82 -2.87
CA ALA A 285 -8.89 17.95 -1.71
C ALA A 285 -8.72 18.77 -0.43
N LYS A 286 -9.60 18.57 0.56
CA LYS A 286 -9.52 19.26 1.85
C LYS A 286 -8.38 18.69 2.71
N ASP A 287 -7.87 19.49 3.66
CA ASP A 287 -6.77 19.06 4.54
C ASP A 287 -7.22 17.97 5.55
N ASP A 288 -8.52 17.90 5.85
CA ASP A 288 -9.12 16.93 6.77
C ASP A 288 -9.63 15.65 6.07
N THR A 289 -9.11 15.36 4.86
CA THR A 289 -9.52 14.20 4.08
C THR A 289 -8.38 13.21 3.86
N MET A 290 -8.76 11.95 3.73
CA MET A 290 -7.89 10.85 3.34
C MET A 290 -8.02 10.58 1.84
N ILE A 291 -6.90 10.52 1.15
CA ILE A 291 -6.87 10.18 -0.27
C ILE A 291 -6.68 8.68 -0.43
N VAL A 292 -7.64 8.01 -1.05
CA VAL A 292 -7.61 6.56 -1.28
C VAL A 292 -7.76 6.22 -2.77
N PRO A 293 -6.91 5.36 -3.30
CA PRO A 293 -7.04 4.89 -4.68
C PRO A 293 -8.01 3.70 -4.71
N VAL A 294 -8.98 3.77 -5.60
CA VAL A 294 -9.96 2.69 -5.82
C VAL A 294 -10.10 2.47 -7.32
N VAL A 295 -9.83 1.27 -7.77
CA VAL A 295 -9.88 0.87 -9.19
C VAL A 295 -9.04 1.80 -10.08
N ASP A 296 -9.68 2.61 -10.91
CA ASP A 296 -9.07 3.55 -11.87
C ASP A 296 -9.13 5.01 -11.42
N SER A 297 -9.56 5.25 -10.19
CA SER A 297 -9.87 6.59 -9.66
C SER A 297 -9.24 6.78 -8.28
N VAL A 298 -9.28 8.02 -7.83
CA VAL A 298 -8.86 8.41 -6.47
C VAL A 298 -10.03 9.09 -5.78
N TYR A 299 -10.23 8.78 -4.52
CA TYR A 299 -11.30 9.35 -3.69
C TYR A 299 -10.72 10.14 -2.54
N SER A 300 -11.32 11.27 -2.25
CA SER A 300 -11.12 12.03 -1.01
C SER A 300 -12.23 11.70 -0.04
N LEU A 301 -11.89 11.06 1.06
CA LEU A 301 -12.82 10.63 2.12
C LEU A 301 -12.64 11.52 3.33
N LYS A 302 -13.75 11.91 3.98
CA LYS A 302 -13.67 12.63 5.25
C LYS A 302 -13.04 11.75 6.33
N ILE A 303 -12.10 12.31 7.10
CA ILE A 303 -11.50 11.60 8.23
C ILE A 303 -12.42 11.70 9.46
N LYS A 304 -12.71 10.54 10.06
CA LYS A 304 -13.35 10.41 11.36
C LYS A 304 -12.58 9.40 12.18
N ASN A 305 -12.07 9.79 13.36
CA ASN A 305 -11.26 8.93 14.20
C ASN A 305 -10.06 8.29 13.47
N SER A 306 -9.37 9.06 12.63
CA SER A 306 -8.25 8.62 11.78
C SER A 306 -8.60 7.64 10.65
N ILE A 307 -9.87 7.40 10.38
CA ILE A 307 -10.36 6.49 9.33
C ILE A 307 -11.11 7.31 8.28
N GLY A 308 -10.91 6.98 7.00
CA GLY A 308 -11.65 7.60 5.89
C GLY A 308 -13.08 7.05 5.79
N VAL A 309 -14.06 7.93 5.78
CA VAL A 309 -15.50 7.59 5.75
C VAL A 309 -16.13 8.06 4.45
N PHE A 310 -16.84 7.17 3.77
CA PHE A 310 -17.69 7.52 2.63
C PHE A 310 -18.95 8.26 3.09
N ASN A 311 -19.17 9.46 2.61
CA ASN A 311 -20.32 10.28 2.93
C ASN A 311 -20.70 11.18 1.75
N ASP A 312 -21.66 12.09 1.94
CA ASP A 312 -22.11 13.03 0.89
C ASP A 312 -21.02 14.03 0.45
N GLU A 313 -19.94 14.17 1.24
CA GLU A 313 -18.78 15.01 0.90
C GLU A 313 -17.67 14.21 0.19
N THR A 314 -17.87 12.91 -0.06
CA THR A 314 -16.89 12.07 -0.76
C THR A 314 -16.71 12.54 -2.19
N ILE A 315 -15.47 12.76 -2.57
CA ILE A 315 -15.11 13.35 -3.85
C ILE A 315 -14.33 12.34 -4.67
N LYS A 316 -14.74 12.18 -5.93
CA LYS A 316 -14.02 11.36 -6.92
C LYS A 316 -13.19 12.26 -7.82
N PHE A 317 -11.90 11.95 -7.93
CA PHE A 317 -11.01 12.55 -8.93
C PHE A 317 -10.88 11.63 -10.14
N LYS A 318 -10.97 12.21 -11.34
CA LYS A 318 -10.78 11.50 -12.60
C LYS A 318 -9.47 11.89 -13.27
#